data_c86d2350529f51e825ff3a80d8f7b344
#
_entry.id   c86d2350529f51e825ff3a80d8f7b344
#
_cell.length_a   1.000
_cell.length_b   1.000
_cell.length_c   1.000
_cell.angle_alpha   90.00
_cell.angle_beta   90.00
_cell.angle_gamma   90.00
#
_symmetry.space_group_name_H-M   'P 1'
#
loop_
_entity.id
_entity.type
_entity.pdbx_description
1 polymer ?
#
loop_
_entity_poly.entity_id
_entity_poly.type
_entity_poly.pdbx_seq_one_letter_code
_entity_poly.pdbx_strand_id
1 'polypeptide(L)'
;MENIISQENLVYKKPTLMNNVPMHYCPGCSHGVVHKLVAEVIEEMGMEEKSVGVCPVGCAVFAYRYLDIDWQEAAHGRAPAVATGIKRLWPDRLVFTYQGDGDLACIGTCETIHALNRGENIVIIFINNAIYGMTGGQMAPTTLVGQKTSTCPYGRQPELHGYPLKITEMAAQLEGTCYVTRQSVETVGAIRKAFEASMAGKGSSLVEIVSTCNSGWKLSPVKANEWMKENMFKFYPKGDLKDTI
;
A
#
# COMPACT_ATOMS: atom_id res chain seq x y z
N MET A 1 -21.26 36.34 1.33
CA MET A 1 -21.80 34.96 1.37
C MET A 1 -21.42 34.41 2.73
N GLU A 2 -22.38 34.37 3.66
CA GLU A 2 -22.18 33.73 4.97
C GLU A 2 -21.79 32.27 4.76
N ASN A 3 -20.86 31.78 5.58
CA ASN A 3 -20.41 30.38 5.50
C ASN A 3 -21.62 29.45 5.72
N ILE A 4 -22.10 28.88 4.65
CA ILE A 4 -23.20 27.88 4.65
C ILE A 4 -22.79 26.61 5.40
N ILE A 5 -21.49 26.40 5.62
CA ILE A 5 -20.94 25.25 6.32
C ILE A 5 -20.55 25.67 7.73
N SER A 6 -21.37 25.36 8.73
CA SER A 6 -20.97 25.43 10.13
C SER A 6 -20.11 24.22 10.50
N GLN A 7 -19.23 24.38 11.50
CA GLN A 7 -18.38 23.25 11.99
C GLN A 7 -19.24 22.06 12.48
N GLU A 8 -20.44 22.32 12.97
CA GLU A 8 -21.39 21.31 13.43
C GLU A 8 -21.93 20.41 12.30
N ASN A 9 -21.91 20.91 11.07
CA ASN A 9 -22.37 20.18 9.87
C ASN A 9 -21.20 19.61 9.04
N LEU A 10 -19.99 19.70 9.55
CA LEU A 10 -18.80 19.20 8.85
C LEU A 10 -18.75 17.67 8.90
N VAL A 11 -19.12 17.01 7.80
CA VAL A 11 -19.09 15.55 7.69
C VAL A 11 -17.68 15.04 7.38
N TYR A 12 -16.86 15.85 6.69
CA TYR A 12 -15.50 15.49 6.30
C TYR A 12 -14.66 16.73 6.06
N LYS A 13 -13.42 16.70 6.53
CA LYS A 13 -12.38 17.70 6.23
C LYS A 13 -11.18 16.97 5.60
N LYS A 14 -10.69 17.51 4.49
CA LYS A 14 -9.44 17.02 3.91
C LYS A 14 -8.32 17.17 4.93
N PRO A 15 -7.48 16.12 5.15
CA PRO A 15 -6.31 16.25 6.03
C PRO A 15 -5.44 17.45 5.64
N THR A 16 -4.95 18.19 6.62
CA THR A 16 -4.08 19.36 6.40
C THR A 16 -2.72 18.93 5.85
N LEU A 17 -2.29 17.74 6.22
CA LEU A 17 -1.09 17.08 5.73
C LEU A 17 -1.10 16.82 4.21
N MET A 18 -2.26 16.81 3.58
CA MET A 18 -2.37 16.61 2.12
C MET A 18 -2.13 17.93 1.38
N ASN A 19 -1.09 17.98 0.56
CA ASN A 19 -0.77 19.10 -0.32
C ASN A 19 -1.89 19.42 -1.32
N ASN A 20 -1.96 20.68 -1.76
CA ASN A 20 -2.91 21.17 -2.77
C ASN A 20 -2.34 21.03 -4.19
N VAL A 21 -1.85 19.84 -4.54
CA VAL A 21 -1.36 19.53 -5.88
C VAL A 21 -2.27 18.50 -6.54
N PRO A 22 -2.54 18.61 -7.85
CA PRO A 22 -3.27 17.57 -8.58
C PRO A 22 -2.52 16.23 -8.52
N MET A 23 -3.21 15.17 -8.16
CA MET A 23 -2.64 13.84 -8.18
C MET A 23 -2.50 13.33 -9.62
N HIS A 24 -1.41 12.62 -9.91
CA HIS A 24 -1.17 12.02 -11.22
C HIS A 24 -1.93 10.70 -11.43
N TYR A 25 -2.57 10.18 -10.38
CA TYR A 25 -3.30 8.90 -10.47
C TYR A 25 -4.47 8.97 -11.42
N CYS A 26 -4.76 7.85 -12.07
CA CYS A 26 -5.90 7.72 -12.97
C CYS A 26 -7.22 8.02 -12.22
N PRO A 27 -8.18 8.71 -12.86
CA PRO A 27 -9.50 8.91 -12.26
C PRO A 27 -10.15 7.57 -11.87
N GLY A 28 -10.58 7.45 -10.62
CA GLY A 28 -11.15 6.22 -10.06
C GLY A 28 -10.14 5.19 -9.54
N CYS A 29 -8.84 5.52 -9.57
CA CYS A 29 -7.81 4.72 -8.93
C CYS A 29 -7.84 4.87 -7.40
N SER A 30 -7.59 3.79 -6.67
CA SER A 30 -7.65 3.77 -5.20
C SER A 30 -6.49 4.48 -4.51
N HIS A 31 -5.37 4.74 -5.19
CA HIS A 31 -4.20 5.38 -4.56
C HIS A 31 -4.52 6.70 -3.84
N GLY A 32 -5.33 7.57 -4.47
CA GLY A 32 -5.71 8.84 -3.85
C GLY A 32 -6.49 8.67 -2.54
N VAL A 33 -7.34 7.65 -2.46
CA VAL A 33 -8.07 7.32 -1.22
C VAL A 33 -7.09 6.83 -0.15
N VAL A 34 -6.16 5.94 -0.51
CA VAL A 34 -5.19 5.39 0.44
C VAL A 34 -4.26 6.47 0.98
N HIS A 35 -3.79 7.40 0.14
CA HIS A 35 -3.00 8.55 0.63
C HIS A 35 -3.76 9.39 1.65
N LYS A 36 -5.05 9.62 1.40
CA LYS A 36 -5.91 10.32 2.35
C LYS A 36 -5.98 9.57 3.69
N LEU A 37 -6.19 8.26 3.68
CA LEU A 37 -6.26 7.45 4.90
C LEU A 37 -4.93 7.46 5.67
N VAL A 38 -3.80 7.42 4.98
CA VAL A 38 -2.47 7.54 5.59
C VAL A 38 -2.31 8.90 6.25
N ALA A 39 -2.70 9.98 5.55
CA ALA A 39 -2.63 11.34 6.08
C ALA A 39 -3.50 11.53 7.33
N GLU A 40 -4.74 11.03 7.29
CA GLU A 40 -5.66 11.07 8.44
C GLU A 40 -5.04 10.40 9.67
N VAL A 41 -4.48 9.20 9.51
CA VAL A 41 -3.88 8.46 10.63
C VAL A 41 -2.66 9.19 11.18
N ILE A 42 -1.78 9.75 10.34
CA ILE A 42 -0.60 10.50 10.78
C ILE A 42 -1.02 11.73 11.59
N GLU A 43 -2.01 12.51 11.11
CA GLU A 43 -2.54 13.68 11.83
C GLU A 43 -3.18 13.29 13.17
N GLU A 44 -4.01 12.25 13.19
CA GLU A 44 -4.68 11.79 14.41
C GLU A 44 -3.70 11.24 15.47
N MET A 45 -2.54 10.76 15.04
CA MET A 45 -1.46 10.32 15.93
C MET A 45 -0.51 11.47 16.34
N GLY A 46 -0.65 12.68 15.77
CA GLY A 46 0.26 13.80 15.98
C GLY A 46 1.70 13.52 15.57
N MET A 47 1.85 12.80 14.44
CA MET A 47 3.15 12.32 13.96
C MET A 47 3.65 13.03 12.71
N GLU A 48 3.10 14.18 12.33
CA GLU A 48 3.41 14.91 11.10
C GLU A 48 4.91 15.20 10.99
N GLU A 49 5.50 15.78 12.04
CA GLU A 49 6.92 16.16 12.10
C GLU A 49 7.86 14.94 12.37
N LYS A 50 7.29 13.77 12.61
CA LYS A 50 8.03 12.56 12.97
C LYS A 50 7.80 11.39 12.03
N SER A 51 7.16 11.62 10.90
CA SER A 51 6.89 10.60 9.90
C SER A 51 7.88 10.67 8.74
N VAL A 52 8.36 9.52 8.32
CA VAL A 52 9.18 9.37 7.12
C VAL A 52 8.58 8.31 6.22
N GLY A 53 8.11 8.73 5.06
CA GLY A 53 7.63 7.86 4.01
C GLY A 53 8.77 7.42 3.08
N VAL A 54 8.76 6.17 2.64
CA VAL A 54 9.68 5.69 1.61
C VAL A 54 8.87 5.25 0.40
N CYS A 55 9.04 5.97 -0.71
CA CYS A 55 8.36 5.67 -1.98
C CYS A 55 9.35 5.13 -3.00
N PRO A 56 9.08 3.94 -3.57
CA PRO A 56 9.89 3.37 -4.65
C PRO A 56 9.31 3.70 -6.02
N VAL A 57 9.79 3.01 -7.04
CA VAL A 57 9.34 3.17 -8.43
C VAL A 57 7.97 2.50 -8.66
N GLY A 58 7.16 3.10 -9.51
CA GLY A 58 5.79 2.70 -9.87
C GLY A 58 4.79 3.82 -9.62
N CYS A 59 3.51 3.52 -9.54
CA CYS A 59 2.47 4.54 -9.31
C CYS A 59 2.70 5.33 -8.01
N ALA A 60 3.37 4.75 -7.04
CA ALA A 60 3.67 5.40 -5.75
C ALA A 60 4.83 6.40 -5.80
N VAL A 61 5.60 6.48 -6.89
CA VAL A 61 6.85 7.25 -6.96
C VAL A 61 6.69 8.73 -6.59
N PHE A 62 5.56 9.35 -6.90
CA PHE A 62 5.30 10.75 -6.60
C PHE A 62 4.56 10.98 -5.26
N ALA A 63 4.54 10.01 -4.36
CA ALA A 63 3.86 10.14 -3.06
C ALA A 63 4.37 11.35 -2.26
N TYR A 64 5.66 11.67 -2.35
CA TYR A 64 6.30 12.84 -1.74
C TYR A 64 5.70 14.19 -2.16
N ARG A 65 4.94 14.24 -3.25
CA ARG A 65 4.27 15.47 -3.69
C ARG A 65 2.94 15.71 -2.99
N TYR A 66 2.37 14.67 -2.40
CA TYR A 66 0.98 14.68 -1.94
C TYR A 66 0.82 14.78 -0.44
N LEU A 67 1.81 14.34 0.33
CA LEU A 67 1.81 14.42 1.79
C LEU A 67 3.00 15.25 2.27
N ASP A 68 2.74 16.21 3.15
CA ASP A 68 3.73 17.12 3.74
C ASP A 68 4.39 16.47 4.96
N ILE A 69 5.21 15.49 4.69
CA ILE A 69 6.10 14.79 5.64
C ILE A 69 7.46 14.60 5.00
N ASP A 70 8.43 14.10 5.75
CA ASP A 70 9.71 13.71 5.18
C ASP A 70 9.55 12.48 4.25
N TRP A 71 10.20 12.53 3.10
CA TRP A 71 10.20 11.45 2.12
C TRP A 71 11.59 11.08 1.65
N GLN A 72 11.82 9.78 1.50
CA GLN A 72 12.98 9.24 0.79
C GLN A 72 12.51 8.43 -0.40
N GLU A 73 12.96 8.79 -1.59
CA GLU A 73 12.76 7.97 -2.78
C GLU A 73 13.78 6.82 -2.81
N ALA A 74 13.33 5.62 -3.11
CA ALA A 74 14.15 4.42 -3.19
C ALA A 74 14.17 3.86 -4.62
N ALA A 75 15.23 3.18 -4.99
CA ALA A 75 15.26 2.38 -6.22
C ALA A 75 14.19 1.29 -6.18
N HIS A 76 13.74 0.84 -7.35
CA HIS A 76 12.68 -0.15 -7.52
C HIS A 76 12.92 -1.40 -6.67
N GLY A 77 11.97 -1.75 -5.81
CA GLY A 77 12.03 -2.88 -4.90
C GLY A 77 12.88 -2.67 -3.64
N ARG A 78 13.51 -1.50 -3.45
CA ARG A 78 14.48 -1.27 -2.36
C ARG A 78 13.91 -0.50 -1.17
N ALA A 79 12.64 -0.13 -1.20
CA ALA A 79 12.03 0.67 -0.12
C ALA A 79 12.15 0.04 1.27
N PRO A 80 11.93 -1.27 1.48
CA PRO A 80 12.09 -1.86 2.81
C PRO A 80 13.53 -1.82 3.34
N ALA A 81 14.54 -1.91 2.45
CA ALA A 81 15.95 -1.77 2.84
C ALA A 81 16.29 -0.34 3.26
N VAL A 82 15.81 0.66 2.50
CA VAL A 82 15.97 2.08 2.83
C VAL A 82 15.26 2.41 4.14
N ALA A 83 14.00 1.99 4.28
CA ALA A 83 13.23 2.18 5.51
C ALA A 83 13.89 1.56 6.74
N THR A 84 14.51 0.37 6.60
CA THR A 84 15.31 -0.26 7.64
C THR A 84 16.45 0.64 8.10
N GLY A 85 17.22 1.21 7.14
CA GLY A 85 18.32 2.13 7.47
C GLY A 85 17.84 3.38 8.21
N ILE A 86 16.77 4.01 7.71
CA ILE A 86 16.17 5.20 8.32
C ILE A 86 15.70 4.89 9.75
N LYS A 87 14.93 3.81 9.93
CA LYS A 87 14.38 3.44 11.25
C LYS A 87 15.45 3.14 12.28
N ARG A 88 16.56 2.52 11.88
CA ARG A 88 17.68 2.24 12.76
C ARG A 88 18.45 3.48 13.19
N LEU A 89 18.54 4.49 12.31
CA LEU A 89 19.17 5.78 12.62
C LEU A 89 18.27 6.67 13.47
N TRP A 90 16.96 6.62 13.23
CA TRP A 90 15.94 7.42 13.93
C TRP A 90 14.82 6.53 14.49
N PRO A 91 15.07 5.83 15.60
CA PRO A 91 14.12 4.86 16.14
C PRO A 91 12.82 5.47 16.65
N ASP A 92 12.80 6.76 16.95
CA ASP A 92 11.64 7.53 17.41
C ASP A 92 10.73 8.00 16.27
N ARG A 93 11.11 7.79 15.01
CA ARG A 93 10.31 8.16 13.85
C ARG A 93 9.33 7.06 13.44
N LEU A 94 8.16 7.47 12.97
CA LEU A 94 7.26 6.60 12.22
C LEU A 94 7.82 6.42 10.82
N VAL A 95 8.29 5.23 10.49
CA VAL A 95 8.86 4.92 9.17
C VAL A 95 7.97 3.90 8.46
N PHE A 96 7.50 4.26 7.28
CA PHE A 96 6.68 3.37 6.46
C PHE A 96 7.09 3.39 5.00
N THR A 97 6.82 2.29 4.30
CA THR A 97 6.92 2.22 2.83
C THR A 97 5.54 2.26 2.20
N TYR A 98 5.46 2.76 0.96
CA TYR A 98 4.22 2.78 0.19
C TYR A 98 4.49 2.19 -1.19
N GLN A 99 4.12 0.92 -1.41
CA GLN A 99 4.61 0.12 -2.54
C GLN A 99 3.49 -0.57 -3.31
N GLY A 100 3.63 -0.66 -4.64
CA GLY A 100 2.78 -1.51 -5.48
C GLY A 100 3.27 -2.96 -5.52
N ASP A 101 2.45 -3.85 -6.08
CA ASP A 101 2.70 -5.29 -6.16
C ASP A 101 3.90 -5.65 -7.07
N GLY A 102 4.05 -4.97 -8.18
CA GLY A 102 5.22 -5.15 -9.04
C GLY A 102 6.52 -4.72 -8.38
N ASP A 103 6.48 -3.74 -7.49
CA ASP A 103 7.62 -3.29 -6.71
C ASP A 103 7.93 -4.25 -5.56
N LEU A 104 6.96 -4.46 -4.67
CA LEU A 104 7.14 -5.22 -3.44
C LEU A 104 7.28 -6.71 -3.67
N ALA A 105 6.37 -7.28 -4.47
CA ALA A 105 6.22 -8.72 -4.62
C ALA A 105 6.96 -9.30 -5.84
N CYS A 106 7.64 -8.46 -6.64
CA CYS A 106 8.52 -8.89 -7.73
C CYS A 106 9.97 -8.51 -7.44
N ILE A 107 10.32 -7.26 -7.75
CA ILE A 107 11.71 -6.78 -7.68
C ILE A 107 12.20 -6.73 -6.23
N GLY A 108 11.32 -6.36 -5.29
CA GLY A 108 11.61 -6.17 -3.87
C GLY A 108 11.27 -7.36 -2.96
N THR A 109 11.02 -8.54 -3.49
CA THR A 109 10.62 -9.70 -2.67
C THR A 109 11.65 -10.02 -1.59
N CYS A 110 12.93 -10.03 -1.92
CA CYS A 110 14.01 -10.31 -0.96
C CYS A 110 14.07 -9.25 0.14
N GLU A 111 14.07 -7.98 -0.23
CA GLU A 111 14.13 -6.86 0.72
C GLU A 111 12.92 -6.87 1.66
N THR A 112 11.74 -7.12 1.11
CA THR A 112 10.49 -7.23 1.87
C THR A 112 10.56 -8.37 2.88
N ILE A 113 10.85 -9.57 2.43
CA ILE A 113 10.91 -10.77 3.29
C ILE A 113 11.98 -10.61 4.37
N HIS A 114 13.18 -10.12 4.02
CA HIS A 114 14.25 -9.95 4.99
C HIS A 114 13.99 -8.83 6.01
N ALA A 115 13.38 -7.72 5.61
CA ALA A 115 13.00 -6.66 6.55
C ALA A 115 11.94 -7.16 7.54
N LEU A 116 10.90 -7.84 7.03
CA LEU A 116 9.84 -8.42 7.86
C LEU A 116 10.38 -9.50 8.80
N ASN A 117 11.23 -10.42 8.29
CA ASN A 117 11.80 -11.50 9.09
C ASN A 117 12.71 -11.00 10.23
N ARG A 118 13.43 -9.88 10.01
CA ARG A 118 14.24 -9.26 11.08
C ARG A 118 13.43 -8.52 12.12
N GLY A 119 12.13 -8.35 11.93
CA GLY A 119 11.28 -7.60 12.84
C GLY A 119 11.60 -6.10 12.88
N GLU A 120 12.00 -5.52 11.76
CA GLU A 120 12.26 -4.08 11.69
C GLU A 120 10.98 -3.31 12.04
N ASN A 121 11.08 -2.32 12.93
CA ASN A 121 9.92 -1.52 13.37
C ASN A 121 9.45 -0.57 12.28
N ILE A 122 9.12 -1.09 11.11
CA ILE A 122 8.59 -0.36 9.96
C ILE A 122 7.21 -0.88 9.58
N VAL A 123 6.44 -0.05 8.91
CA VAL A 123 5.16 -0.45 8.32
C VAL A 123 5.27 -0.50 6.81
N ILE A 124 4.86 -1.59 6.22
CA ILE A 124 4.78 -1.75 4.78
C ILE A 124 3.32 -1.60 4.35
N ILE A 125 3.00 -0.49 3.66
CA ILE A 125 1.72 -0.28 3.00
C ILE A 125 1.84 -0.82 1.57
N PHE A 126 1.13 -1.89 1.31
CA PHE A 126 1.22 -2.67 0.09
C PHE A 126 -0.05 -2.54 -0.74
N ILE A 127 0.04 -1.92 -1.91
CA ILE A 127 -1.09 -1.78 -2.84
C ILE A 127 -1.06 -2.93 -3.84
N ASN A 128 -2.02 -3.85 -3.71
CA ASN A 128 -2.18 -4.98 -4.60
C ASN A 128 -3.31 -4.71 -5.60
N ASN A 129 -2.96 -4.41 -6.83
CA ASN A 129 -3.89 -4.24 -7.94
C ASN A 129 -3.71 -5.28 -9.06
N ALA A 130 -2.95 -6.33 -8.81
CA ALA A 130 -2.72 -7.47 -9.69
C ALA A 130 -2.15 -7.12 -11.07
N ILE A 131 -1.38 -6.00 -11.19
CA ILE A 131 -0.83 -5.56 -12.48
C ILE A 131 0.24 -4.47 -12.31
N TYR A 132 1.22 -4.40 -13.21
CA TYR A 132 2.09 -3.22 -13.34
C TYR A 132 1.31 -2.08 -14.00
N GLY A 133 0.70 -1.20 -13.18
CA GLY A 133 -0.19 -0.15 -13.70
C GLY A 133 0.54 0.94 -14.48
N MET A 134 1.65 1.47 -13.93
CA MET A 134 2.33 2.65 -14.45
C MET A 134 2.96 2.43 -15.83
N THR A 135 3.47 1.24 -16.10
CA THR A 135 4.24 0.94 -17.31
C THR A 135 3.40 0.37 -18.46
N GLY A 136 2.08 0.29 -18.30
CA GLY A 136 1.19 -0.11 -19.38
C GLY A 136 0.51 -1.46 -19.22
N GLY A 137 0.40 -1.96 -17.98
CA GLY A 137 -0.46 -3.11 -17.67
C GLY A 137 0.19 -4.47 -17.90
N GLN A 138 1.47 -4.63 -17.59
CA GLN A 138 2.16 -5.92 -17.64
C GLN A 138 1.70 -6.83 -16.49
N MET A 139 1.91 -8.12 -16.67
CA MET A 139 1.64 -9.12 -15.64
C MET A 139 2.54 -8.93 -14.42
N ALA A 140 1.94 -8.78 -13.24
CA ALA A 140 2.62 -8.74 -11.95
C ALA A 140 2.65 -10.14 -11.31
N PRO A 141 3.47 -10.38 -10.29
CA PRO A 141 3.43 -11.63 -9.53
C PRO A 141 2.06 -11.96 -8.97
N THR A 142 1.29 -10.94 -8.62
CA THR A 142 -0.05 -11.02 -8.01
C THR A 142 -1.19 -11.18 -9.03
N THR A 143 -0.93 -11.05 -10.33
CA THR A 143 -1.94 -11.19 -11.39
C THR A 143 -2.65 -12.53 -11.28
N LEU A 144 -3.99 -12.53 -11.30
CA LEU A 144 -4.80 -13.73 -11.12
C LEU A 144 -4.70 -14.70 -12.30
N VAL A 145 -4.94 -15.97 -12.05
CA VAL A 145 -5.08 -16.98 -13.12
C VAL A 145 -6.23 -16.56 -14.04
N GLY A 146 -5.99 -16.61 -15.35
CA GLY A 146 -6.94 -16.17 -16.38
C GLY A 146 -7.01 -14.66 -16.59
N GLN A 147 -6.44 -13.83 -15.73
CA GLN A 147 -6.42 -12.38 -15.90
C GLN A 147 -5.52 -11.99 -17.08
N LYS A 148 -6.09 -11.22 -18.01
CA LYS A 148 -5.39 -10.71 -19.19
C LYS A 148 -4.59 -9.46 -18.84
N THR A 149 -3.39 -9.37 -19.39
CA THR A 149 -2.48 -8.22 -19.25
C THR A 149 -1.78 -7.94 -20.57
N SER A 150 -1.03 -6.82 -20.67
CA SER A 150 -0.31 -6.48 -21.90
C SER A 150 0.77 -7.50 -22.29
N THR A 151 1.38 -8.17 -21.30
CA THR A 151 2.38 -9.23 -21.50
C THR A 151 1.80 -10.63 -21.42
N CYS A 152 0.52 -10.78 -21.13
CA CYS A 152 -0.20 -12.04 -21.08
C CYS A 152 -1.61 -11.88 -21.68
N PRO A 153 -1.73 -11.70 -23.01
CA PRO A 153 -2.97 -11.31 -23.67
C PRO A 153 -4.05 -12.41 -23.65
N TYR A 154 -3.64 -13.67 -23.50
CA TYR A 154 -4.56 -14.81 -23.40
C TYR A 154 -4.99 -15.15 -21.96
N GLY A 155 -4.47 -14.39 -20.99
CA GLY A 155 -4.66 -14.61 -19.55
C GLY A 155 -3.55 -15.47 -18.94
N ARG A 156 -3.28 -15.24 -17.63
CA ARG A 156 -2.27 -15.99 -16.89
C ARG A 156 -2.60 -17.48 -16.86
N GLN A 157 -1.68 -18.31 -17.29
CA GLN A 157 -1.77 -19.77 -17.29
C GLN A 157 -0.69 -20.32 -16.34
N PRO A 158 -1.06 -21.10 -15.30
CA PRO A 158 -0.11 -21.61 -14.32
C PRO A 158 1.05 -22.39 -14.90
N GLU A 159 0.80 -23.14 -15.98
CA GLU A 159 1.79 -23.98 -16.65
C GLU A 159 2.92 -23.17 -17.33
N LEU A 160 2.60 -21.93 -17.76
CA LEU A 160 3.54 -21.05 -18.44
C LEU A 160 4.07 -19.93 -17.53
N HIS A 161 3.25 -19.45 -16.58
CA HIS A 161 3.51 -18.22 -15.85
C HIS A 161 3.56 -18.42 -14.33
N GLY A 162 3.37 -19.65 -13.85
CA GLY A 162 3.23 -19.96 -12.43
C GLY A 162 1.96 -19.35 -11.80
N TYR A 163 1.76 -19.63 -10.52
CA TYR A 163 0.62 -19.15 -9.75
C TYR A 163 0.80 -17.72 -9.22
N PRO A 164 -0.29 -16.98 -8.93
CA PRO A 164 -0.20 -15.69 -8.26
C PRO A 164 0.48 -15.81 -6.90
N LEU A 165 1.40 -14.89 -6.60
CA LEU A 165 2.15 -14.89 -5.35
C LEU A 165 1.29 -14.35 -4.21
N LYS A 166 1.22 -15.12 -3.12
CA LYS A 166 0.54 -14.74 -1.88
C LYS A 166 1.55 -14.22 -0.84
N ILE A 167 2.15 -13.07 -1.14
CA ILE A 167 3.23 -12.49 -0.32
C ILE A 167 2.79 -12.18 1.11
N THR A 168 1.53 -11.82 1.32
CA THR A 168 0.97 -11.49 2.63
C THR A 168 0.83 -12.73 3.50
N GLU A 169 0.43 -13.87 2.92
CA GLU A 169 0.42 -15.15 3.61
C GLU A 169 1.85 -15.60 4.00
N MET A 170 2.83 -15.36 3.14
CA MET A 170 4.24 -15.62 3.46
C MET A 170 4.72 -14.73 4.62
N ALA A 171 4.39 -13.44 4.57
CA ALA A 171 4.73 -12.49 5.64
C ALA A 171 4.13 -12.88 6.99
N ALA A 172 2.92 -13.42 7.01
CA ALA A 172 2.26 -13.86 8.25
C ALA A 172 2.98 -15.02 8.96
N GLN A 173 3.79 -15.82 8.23
CA GLN A 173 4.57 -16.92 8.80
C GLN A 173 5.90 -16.46 9.42
N LEU A 174 6.33 -15.22 9.19
CA LEU A 174 7.62 -14.73 9.68
C LEU A 174 7.51 -14.32 11.13
N GLU A 175 8.48 -14.75 11.97
CA GLU A 175 8.50 -14.45 13.40
C GLU A 175 8.63 -12.94 13.69
N GLY A 176 9.35 -12.21 12.85
CA GLY A 176 9.59 -10.77 13.01
C GLY A 176 8.36 -9.88 12.73
N THR A 177 7.27 -10.42 12.18
CA THR A 177 6.04 -9.66 11.96
C THR A 177 5.11 -9.71 13.16
N CYS A 178 4.58 -8.56 13.57
CA CYS A 178 3.58 -8.45 14.64
C CYS A 178 2.15 -8.30 14.12
N TYR A 179 1.98 -7.65 12.98
CA TYR A 179 0.67 -7.45 12.36
C TYR A 179 0.73 -7.60 10.85
N VAL A 180 -0.05 -8.52 10.32
CA VAL A 180 -0.18 -8.76 8.87
C VAL A 180 -1.65 -8.86 8.52
N THR A 181 -2.12 -7.95 7.68
CA THR A 181 -3.53 -7.86 7.31
C THR A 181 -3.73 -7.62 5.83
N ARG A 182 -4.85 -8.06 5.31
CA ARG A 182 -5.33 -7.75 3.95
C ARG A 182 -6.67 -7.05 4.04
N GLN A 183 -6.75 -5.87 3.47
CA GLN A 183 -7.91 -5.00 3.51
C GLN A 183 -8.26 -4.46 2.10
N SER A 184 -9.21 -3.55 2.05
CA SER A 184 -9.48 -2.71 0.88
C SER A 184 -9.38 -1.23 1.29
N VAL A 185 -9.91 -0.31 0.51
CA VAL A 185 -9.86 1.14 0.80
C VAL A 185 -10.64 1.60 2.05
N GLU A 186 -11.20 0.69 2.82
CA GLU A 186 -11.93 0.95 4.08
C GLU A 186 -11.03 0.75 5.32
N THR A 187 -9.73 0.95 5.20
CA THR A 187 -8.72 0.36 6.09
C THR A 187 -8.05 1.32 7.08
N VAL A 188 -8.66 2.46 7.39
CA VAL A 188 -8.05 3.43 8.32
C VAL A 188 -7.63 2.80 9.65
N GLY A 189 -8.45 1.92 10.21
CA GLY A 189 -8.15 1.22 11.46
C GLY A 189 -6.95 0.30 11.38
N ALA A 190 -6.77 -0.41 10.27
CA ALA A 190 -5.61 -1.29 10.06
C ALA A 190 -4.30 -0.49 9.90
N ILE A 191 -4.33 0.65 9.19
CA ILE A 191 -3.17 1.53 9.07
C ILE A 191 -2.78 2.09 10.44
N ARG A 192 -3.76 2.57 11.22
CA ARG A 192 -3.54 3.08 12.58
C ARG A 192 -2.89 2.01 13.46
N LYS A 193 -3.47 0.83 13.53
CA LYS A 193 -2.95 -0.29 14.32
C LYS A 193 -1.51 -0.63 13.96
N ALA A 194 -1.19 -0.69 12.67
CA ALA A 194 0.17 -0.94 12.19
C ALA A 194 1.15 0.17 12.60
N PHE A 195 0.75 1.44 12.52
CA PHE A 195 1.56 2.58 12.91
C PHE A 195 1.83 2.61 14.42
N GLU A 196 0.80 2.40 15.23
CA GLU A 196 0.90 2.31 16.69
C GLU A 196 1.84 1.16 17.11
N ALA A 197 1.71 -0.01 16.47
CA ALA A 197 2.58 -1.15 16.74
C ALA A 197 4.05 -0.86 16.40
N SER A 198 4.32 -0.22 15.27
CA SER A 198 5.67 0.20 14.90
C SER A 198 6.27 1.20 15.89
N MET A 199 5.49 2.19 16.34
CA MET A 199 5.93 3.17 17.33
C MET A 199 6.13 2.54 18.71
N ALA A 200 5.38 1.50 19.05
CA ALA A 200 5.55 0.72 20.27
C ALA A 200 6.69 -0.32 20.21
N GLY A 201 7.41 -0.41 19.10
CA GLY A 201 8.55 -1.34 18.96
C GLY A 201 8.14 -2.81 18.90
N LYS A 202 6.94 -3.12 18.39
CA LYS A 202 6.39 -4.49 18.37
C LYS A 202 6.93 -5.37 17.23
N GLY A 203 7.66 -4.80 16.29
CA GLY A 203 8.16 -5.47 15.10
C GLY A 203 7.56 -4.93 13.82
N SER A 204 7.70 -5.69 12.73
CA SER A 204 7.23 -5.27 11.40
C SER A 204 5.74 -5.47 11.23
N SER A 205 5.10 -4.55 10.50
CA SER A 205 3.71 -4.71 10.06
C SER A 205 3.60 -4.64 8.53
N LEU A 206 2.69 -5.46 7.96
CA LEU A 206 2.33 -5.41 6.55
C LEU A 206 0.83 -5.23 6.38
N VAL A 207 0.43 -4.13 5.76
CA VAL A 207 -0.96 -3.81 5.44
C VAL A 207 -1.14 -3.90 3.94
N GLU A 208 -1.65 -5.03 3.45
CA GLU A 208 -2.03 -5.19 2.05
C GLU A 208 -3.39 -4.54 1.81
N ILE A 209 -3.46 -3.68 0.82
CA ILE A 209 -4.68 -3.01 0.37
C ILE A 209 -4.99 -3.48 -1.05
N VAL A 210 -5.96 -4.37 -1.17
CA VAL A 210 -6.49 -4.80 -2.47
C VAL A 210 -7.17 -3.61 -3.13
N SER A 211 -6.72 -3.28 -4.33
CA SER A 211 -6.99 -2.02 -5.01
C SER A 211 -7.39 -2.24 -6.46
N THR A 212 -8.08 -1.27 -7.04
CA THR A 212 -8.38 -1.27 -8.47
C THR A 212 -7.24 -0.67 -9.29
N CYS A 213 -7.05 -1.17 -10.51
CA CYS A 213 -6.28 -0.51 -11.57
C CYS A 213 -7.15 -0.41 -12.83
N ASN A 214 -8.12 0.51 -12.82
CA ASN A 214 -9.10 0.63 -13.90
C ASN A 214 -8.45 0.87 -15.29
N SER A 215 -7.40 1.66 -15.38
CA SER A 215 -6.66 1.88 -16.63
C SER A 215 -5.90 0.63 -17.08
N GLY A 216 -5.17 -0.03 -16.19
CA GLY A 216 -4.42 -1.25 -16.48
C GLY A 216 -5.35 -2.41 -16.85
N TRP A 217 -6.49 -2.53 -16.22
CA TRP A 217 -7.51 -3.54 -16.52
C TRP A 217 -8.42 -3.18 -17.71
N LYS A 218 -8.31 -1.96 -18.22
CA LYS A 218 -9.17 -1.42 -19.32
C LYS A 218 -10.66 -1.47 -18.97
N LEU A 219 -10.99 -1.14 -17.73
CA LEU A 219 -12.35 -1.09 -17.19
C LEU A 219 -12.71 0.33 -16.75
N SER A 220 -14.00 0.67 -16.76
CA SER A 220 -14.46 1.88 -16.07
C SER A 220 -14.27 1.72 -14.56
N PRO A 221 -14.16 2.81 -13.77
CA PRO A 221 -13.99 2.74 -12.31
C PRO A 221 -15.04 1.86 -11.62
N VAL A 222 -16.30 1.96 -12.02
CA VAL A 222 -17.40 1.15 -11.47
C VAL A 222 -17.17 -0.33 -11.75
N LYS A 223 -16.93 -0.69 -13.03
CA LYS A 223 -16.67 -2.08 -13.41
C LYS A 223 -15.39 -2.64 -12.79
N ALA A 224 -14.37 -1.80 -12.57
CA ALA A 224 -13.16 -2.21 -11.89
C ALA A 224 -13.42 -2.59 -10.43
N ASN A 225 -14.27 -1.82 -9.73
CA ASN A 225 -14.70 -2.16 -8.35
C ASN A 225 -15.51 -3.46 -8.31
N GLU A 226 -16.43 -3.65 -9.24
CA GLU A 226 -17.20 -4.90 -9.37
C GLU A 226 -16.26 -6.09 -9.60
N TRP A 227 -15.37 -5.98 -10.57
CA TRP A 227 -14.41 -7.02 -10.91
C TRP A 227 -13.48 -7.37 -9.74
N MET A 228 -13.00 -6.35 -9.02
CA MET A 228 -12.19 -6.55 -7.81
C MET A 228 -12.95 -7.36 -6.76
N LYS A 229 -14.20 -7.00 -6.47
CA LYS A 229 -15.03 -7.72 -5.50
C LYS A 229 -15.31 -9.16 -5.93
N GLU A 230 -15.58 -9.39 -7.19
CA GLU A 230 -15.94 -10.70 -7.73
C GLU A 230 -14.74 -11.65 -7.91
N ASN A 231 -13.55 -11.11 -8.17
CA ASN A 231 -12.38 -11.91 -8.53
C ASN A 231 -11.26 -11.80 -7.48
N MET A 232 -10.81 -10.57 -7.16
CA MET A 232 -9.67 -10.41 -6.26
C MET A 232 -9.98 -10.85 -4.84
N PHE A 233 -11.15 -10.50 -4.28
CA PHE A 233 -11.49 -10.90 -2.91
C PHE A 233 -11.72 -12.41 -2.74
N LYS A 234 -12.00 -13.13 -3.82
CA LYS A 234 -12.06 -14.61 -3.77
C LYS A 234 -10.68 -15.23 -3.64
N PHE A 235 -9.68 -14.66 -4.30
CA PHE A 235 -8.31 -15.16 -4.28
C PHE A 235 -7.48 -14.54 -3.15
N TYR A 236 -7.70 -13.26 -2.87
CA TYR A 236 -7.09 -12.47 -1.80
C TYR A 236 -8.18 -12.05 -0.80
N PRO A 237 -8.69 -12.96 0.07
CA PRO A 237 -9.75 -12.65 1.02
C PRO A 237 -9.25 -11.64 2.06
N LYS A 238 -10.14 -10.70 2.44
CA LYS A 238 -9.86 -9.70 3.47
C LYS A 238 -9.81 -10.35 4.86
N GLY A 239 -9.01 -9.81 5.74
CA GLY A 239 -8.90 -10.21 7.14
C GLY A 239 -7.49 -10.07 7.70
N ASP A 240 -7.36 -10.23 8.99
CA ASP A 240 -6.08 -10.30 9.66
C ASP A 240 -5.51 -11.72 9.50
N LEU A 241 -4.28 -11.81 8.98
CA LEU A 241 -3.57 -13.06 8.79
C LEU A 241 -2.63 -13.36 9.96
N LYS A 242 -2.15 -12.31 10.64
CA LYS A 242 -1.40 -12.39 11.88
C LYS A 242 -1.69 -11.14 12.72
N ASP A 243 -1.93 -11.34 14.00
CA ASP A 243 -2.16 -10.27 14.97
C ASP A 243 -1.63 -10.72 16.33
N THR A 244 -0.50 -10.16 16.73
CA THR A 244 0.17 -10.44 18.02
C THR A 244 0.35 -9.19 18.87
N ILE A 245 -0.40 -8.12 18.55
CA ILE A 245 -0.34 -6.81 19.21
C ILE A 245 -1.27 -6.79 20.43
#